data_8544a77d516dcf1f0227f8720112862d
#
_entry.id   8544a77d516dcf1f0227f8720112862d
#
_cell.length_a   1.000
_cell.length_b   1.000
_cell.length_c   1.000
_cell.angle_alpha   90.00
_cell.angle_beta   90.00
_cell.angle_gamma   90.00
#
_symmetry.space_group_name_H-M   'P 1'
#
loop_
_entity.id
_entity.type
_entity.pdbx_description
1 polymer ?
#
loop_
_entity_poly.entity_id
_entity_poly.type
_entity_poly.pdbx_seq_one_letter_code
_entity_poly.pdbx_strand_id
1 'polypeptide(L)'
;MSDVDWTDFPEVRATLARWKVVPAGAGAEEVAKCGLQVRKILSAEHDPLESLITYCEKYPPDLLVLATHQREGFSRWLHKPLAEPLARRAHAMTLFVPTHGSGFIEPATGASNLRRILIPVDHRPNAQAALEECYFLAIGLNSQTVQFRLLHMGTEKGFPTLYLPHHPGWKWDTRLMAGDPVESILKEAADWSPQLIVMATEGHRDFLDALRGSTTERVLRAVRCAVLAVPATS
;
A
#
# COMPACT_ATOMS: atom_id res chain seq x y z
N MET A 1 35.94 -4.85 -2.86
CA MET A 1 34.66 -4.45 -3.46
C MET A 1 34.15 -5.66 -4.19
N SER A 2 33.13 -6.35 -3.66
CA SER A 2 32.50 -7.47 -4.37
C SER A 2 31.81 -6.94 -5.61
N ASP A 3 32.06 -7.53 -6.76
CA ASP A 3 31.31 -7.25 -7.99
C ASP A 3 29.82 -7.50 -7.73
N VAL A 4 29.04 -6.43 -7.70
CA VAL A 4 27.60 -6.52 -7.54
C VAL A 4 27.00 -6.94 -8.88
N ASP A 5 26.34 -8.08 -8.90
CA ASP A 5 25.58 -8.48 -10.07
C ASP A 5 24.29 -7.66 -10.17
N TRP A 6 24.31 -6.63 -11.00
CA TRP A 6 23.15 -5.77 -11.25
C TRP A 6 22.05 -6.43 -12.09
N THR A 7 22.27 -7.63 -12.60
CA THR A 7 21.26 -8.37 -13.38
C THR A 7 20.12 -8.87 -12.52
N ASP A 8 20.34 -9.06 -11.21
CA ASP A 8 19.31 -9.46 -10.26
C ASP A 8 18.32 -8.34 -9.93
N PHE A 9 18.64 -7.08 -10.28
CA PHE A 9 17.75 -5.96 -10.05
C PHE A 9 16.68 -5.84 -11.15
N PRO A 10 15.43 -5.51 -10.79
CA PRO A 10 14.39 -5.29 -11.79
C PRO A 10 14.82 -4.26 -12.83
N GLU A 11 14.63 -4.60 -14.10
CA GLU A 11 14.88 -3.69 -15.21
C GLU A 11 13.76 -2.66 -15.36
N VAL A 12 13.79 -1.62 -14.51
CA VAL A 12 12.74 -0.59 -14.46
C VAL A 12 12.56 0.07 -15.83
N ARG A 13 13.65 0.40 -16.54
CA ARG A 13 13.58 1.02 -17.88
C ARG A 13 12.90 0.11 -18.91
N ALA A 14 13.23 -1.18 -18.91
CA ALA A 14 12.58 -2.15 -19.78
C ALA A 14 11.07 -2.28 -19.45
N THR A 15 10.72 -2.22 -18.19
CA THR A 15 9.32 -2.20 -17.75
C THR A 15 8.60 -0.94 -18.22
N LEU A 16 9.20 0.24 -18.05
CA LEU A 16 8.63 1.51 -18.53
C LEU A 16 8.47 1.53 -20.06
N ALA A 17 9.43 0.96 -20.81
CA ALA A 17 9.32 0.83 -22.25
C ALA A 17 8.21 -0.14 -22.67
N ARG A 18 8.09 -1.29 -21.98
CA ARG A 18 6.99 -2.23 -22.18
C ARG A 18 5.62 -1.60 -21.92
N TRP A 19 5.53 -0.74 -20.91
CA TRP A 19 4.30 0.01 -20.58
C TRP A 19 4.10 1.25 -21.47
N LYS A 20 5.00 1.48 -22.44
CA LYS A 20 4.96 2.63 -23.36
C LYS A 20 5.03 4.00 -22.67
N VAL A 21 5.59 4.04 -21.48
CA VAL A 21 5.88 5.29 -20.74
C VAL A 21 7.10 5.99 -21.36
N VAL A 22 8.06 5.21 -21.84
CA VAL A 22 9.25 5.66 -22.55
C VAL A 22 9.44 4.87 -23.84
N PRO A 23 10.17 5.38 -24.85
CA PRO A 23 10.51 4.61 -26.06
C PRO A 23 11.31 3.33 -25.75
N ALA A 24 11.23 2.34 -26.62
CA ALA A 24 12.08 1.15 -26.54
C ALA A 24 13.56 1.54 -26.63
N GLY A 25 14.39 1.02 -25.73
CA GLY A 25 15.81 1.36 -25.67
C GLY A 25 16.12 2.71 -25.02
N ALA A 26 15.14 3.36 -24.42
CA ALA A 26 15.32 4.66 -23.75
C ALA A 26 16.46 4.63 -22.72
N GLY A 27 17.35 5.61 -22.81
CA GLY A 27 18.41 5.83 -21.85
C GLY A 27 17.94 6.59 -20.59
N ALA A 28 18.87 6.92 -19.71
CA ALA A 28 18.55 7.66 -18.48
C ALA A 28 17.99 9.07 -18.76
N GLU A 29 18.44 9.72 -19.84
CA GLU A 29 18.00 11.05 -20.23
C GLU A 29 16.54 11.08 -20.70
N GLU A 30 16.11 10.09 -21.50
CA GLU A 30 14.72 9.97 -21.94
C GLU A 30 13.78 9.72 -20.78
N VAL A 31 14.20 8.87 -19.82
CA VAL A 31 13.45 8.63 -18.60
C VAL A 31 13.33 9.91 -17.76
N ALA A 32 14.42 10.69 -17.65
CA ALA A 32 14.41 11.96 -16.93
C ALA A 32 13.50 13.00 -17.59
N LYS A 33 13.40 13.04 -18.93
CA LYS A 33 12.48 13.92 -19.66
C LYS A 33 11.00 13.64 -19.35
N CYS A 34 10.69 12.39 -18.93
CA CYS A 34 9.35 12.04 -18.46
C CYS A 34 9.12 12.40 -16.96
N GLY A 35 10.03 13.16 -16.35
CA GLY A 35 9.94 13.51 -14.92
C GLY A 35 10.31 12.36 -13.96
N LEU A 36 10.86 11.27 -14.47
CA LEU A 36 11.20 10.10 -13.69
C LEU A 36 12.70 10.04 -13.39
N GLN A 37 13.06 9.73 -12.15
CA GLN A 37 14.42 9.45 -11.75
C GLN A 37 14.49 8.08 -11.09
N VAL A 38 15.25 7.16 -11.68
CA VAL A 38 15.45 5.80 -11.14
C VAL A 38 16.83 5.72 -10.50
N ARG A 39 16.87 5.35 -9.23
CA ARG A 39 18.10 5.08 -8.48
C ARG A 39 18.08 3.65 -7.96
N LYS A 40 19.15 2.91 -8.21
CA LYS A 40 19.42 1.61 -7.58
C LYS A 40 20.40 1.87 -6.44
N ILE A 41 20.07 1.43 -5.25
CA ILE A 41 20.87 1.68 -4.05
C ILE A 41 21.28 0.34 -3.49
N LEU A 42 22.58 0.16 -3.34
CA LEU A 42 23.16 -1.00 -2.69
C LEU A 42 23.53 -0.63 -1.26
N SER A 43 23.07 -1.42 -0.32
CA SER A 43 23.53 -1.31 1.06
C SER A 43 24.78 -2.14 1.29
N ALA A 44 25.76 -1.54 1.95
CA ALA A 44 26.97 -2.23 2.39
C ALA A 44 26.85 -2.80 3.81
N GLU A 45 25.73 -2.57 4.50
CA GLU A 45 25.55 -3.00 5.88
C GLU A 45 25.09 -4.47 5.96
N HIS A 46 25.43 -5.12 7.07
CA HIS A 46 25.10 -6.53 7.28
C HIS A 46 23.62 -6.78 7.61
N ASP A 47 22.90 -5.75 8.09
CA ASP A 47 21.46 -5.82 8.35
C ASP A 47 20.68 -5.00 7.31
N PRO A 48 19.98 -5.66 6.38
CA PRO A 48 19.23 -4.98 5.35
C PRO A 48 18.11 -4.08 5.90
N LEU A 49 17.53 -4.44 7.05
CA LEU A 49 16.46 -3.65 7.67
C LEU A 49 16.99 -2.31 8.19
N GLU A 50 18.08 -2.33 8.97
CA GLU A 50 18.68 -1.11 9.49
C GLU A 50 19.17 -0.19 8.39
N SER A 51 19.72 -0.76 7.31
CA SER A 51 20.13 0.00 6.12
C SER A 51 18.97 0.74 5.47
N LEU A 52 17.85 0.04 5.27
CA LEU A 52 16.63 0.64 4.68
C LEU A 52 16.06 1.72 5.60
N ILE A 53 16.03 1.48 6.90
CA ILE A 53 15.55 2.44 7.89
C ILE A 53 16.42 3.71 7.87
N THR A 54 17.72 3.55 7.99
CA THR A 54 18.69 4.68 7.93
C THR A 54 18.54 5.46 6.62
N TYR A 55 18.31 4.76 5.51
CA TYR A 55 18.06 5.42 4.23
C TYR A 55 16.76 6.22 4.24
N CYS A 56 15.66 5.66 4.73
CA CYS A 56 14.36 6.34 4.82
C CYS A 56 14.37 7.52 5.80
N GLU A 57 15.11 7.42 6.90
CA GLU A 57 15.29 8.53 7.85
C GLU A 57 16.04 9.70 7.19
N LYS A 58 17.05 9.39 6.37
CA LYS A 58 17.83 10.41 5.65
C LYS A 58 17.08 10.99 4.44
N TYR A 59 16.27 10.18 3.79
CA TYR A 59 15.50 10.53 2.60
C TYR A 59 14.05 10.04 2.78
N PRO A 60 13.23 10.79 3.54
CA PRO A 60 11.86 10.38 3.83
C PRO A 60 11.06 10.15 2.54
N PRO A 61 10.52 8.95 2.31
CA PRO A 61 9.71 8.69 1.13
C PRO A 61 8.26 9.12 1.35
N ASP A 62 7.58 9.55 0.29
CA ASP A 62 6.13 9.79 0.29
C ASP A 62 5.36 8.46 0.31
N LEU A 63 5.89 7.44 -0.38
CA LEU A 63 5.31 6.11 -0.48
C LEU A 63 6.38 5.03 -0.45
N LEU A 64 6.18 4.04 0.41
CA LEU A 64 6.89 2.75 0.36
C LEU A 64 6.04 1.72 -0.36
N VAL A 65 6.64 0.92 -1.24
CA VAL A 65 5.97 -0.23 -1.86
C VAL A 65 6.73 -1.50 -1.47
N LEU A 66 6.06 -2.37 -0.74
CA LEU A 66 6.67 -3.54 -0.12
C LEU A 66 5.93 -4.82 -0.54
N ALA A 67 6.66 -5.79 -1.06
CA ALA A 67 6.12 -7.12 -1.31
C ALA A 67 5.97 -7.90 0.00
N THR A 68 4.83 -8.59 0.17
CA THR A 68 4.57 -9.42 1.35
C THR A 68 4.38 -10.88 0.94
N HIS A 69 5.10 -11.78 1.61
CA HIS A 69 4.94 -13.22 1.42
C HIS A 69 3.94 -13.77 2.44
N GLN A 70 2.73 -14.02 1.99
CA GLN A 70 1.73 -14.74 2.77
C GLN A 70 2.00 -16.25 2.62
N ARG A 71 2.77 -16.86 3.51
CA ARG A 71 2.95 -18.32 3.53
C ARG A 71 2.08 -18.93 4.62
N GLU A 72 1.31 -19.93 4.23
CA GLU A 72 0.60 -20.81 5.16
C GLU A 72 1.61 -21.45 6.14
N GLY A 73 1.38 -21.26 7.44
CA GLY A 73 2.13 -21.91 8.51
C GLY A 73 2.92 -20.95 9.41
N PHE A 74 2.60 -21.04 10.66
CA PHE A 74 3.09 -20.25 11.82
C PHE A 74 4.63 -20.22 12.00
N SER A 75 5.39 -21.07 11.32
CA SER A 75 6.80 -21.33 11.65
C SER A 75 7.84 -20.61 10.76
N ARG A 76 7.44 -19.88 9.73
CA ARG A 76 8.40 -19.23 8.79
C ARG A 76 8.48 -17.71 8.85
N TRP A 77 7.72 -17.08 9.71
CA TRP A 77 7.87 -15.66 10.06
C TRP A 77 9.13 -15.38 10.91
N LEU A 78 9.87 -16.42 11.29
CA LEU A 78 11.09 -16.31 12.11
C LEU A 78 12.33 -15.79 11.37
N HIS A 79 12.28 -15.63 10.05
CA HIS A 79 13.29 -14.87 9.33
C HIS A 79 12.78 -13.45 9.10
N LYS A 80 12.97 -12.60 10.13
CA LYS A 80 12.72 -11.15 10.19
C LYS A 80 11.93 -10.60 8.98
N PRO A 81 10.61 -10.47 9.05
CA PRO A 81 9.85 -9.80 8.00
C PRO A 81 10.31 -8.35 7.93
N LEU A 82 10.92 -7.95 6.81
CA LEU A 82 11.49 -6.61 6.65
C LEU A 82 10.41 -5.54 6.47
N ALA A 83 9.29 -5.93 5.86
CA ALA A 83 8.27 -4.98 5.43
C ALA A 83 7.56 -4.25 6.58
N GLU A 84 7.12 -4.98 7.61
CA GLU A 84 6.42 -4.37 8.75
C GLU A 84 7.33 -3.46 9.60
N PRO A 85 8.55 -3.89 10.03
CA PRO A 85 9.44 -3.01 10.77
C PRO A 85 9.87 -1.78 9.98
N LEU A 86 10.10 -1.91 8.67
CA LEU A 86 10.46 -0.79 7.81
C LEU A 86 9.32 0.22 7.71
N ALA A 87 8.11 -0.23 7.39
CA ALA A 87 6.93 0.63 7.32
C ALA A 87 6.65 1.37 8.63
N ARG A 88 6.87 0.69 9.76
CA ARG A 88 6.72 1.29 11.09
C ARG A 88 7.72 2.42 11.37
N ARG A 89 8.99 2.23 11.03
CA ARG A 89 10.05 3.19 11.36
C ARG A 89 10.17 4.33 10.34
N ALA A 90 9.79 4.09 9.10
CA ALA A 90 9.84 5.11 8.06
C ALA A 90 8.72 6.16 8.18
N HIS A 91 7.68 5.93 8.98
CA HIS A 91 6.52 6.83 9.15
C HIS A 91 5.91 7.29 7.82
N ALA A 92 6.07 6.50 6.77
CA ALA A 92 5.61 6.80 5.43
C ALA A 92 4.37 5.98 5.07
N MET A 93 3.52 6.53 4.23
CA MET A 93 2.47 5.77 3.59
C MET A 93 3.05 4.51 2.94
N THR A 94 2.45 3.35 3.19
CA THR A 94 3.02 2.08 2.75
C THR A 94 2.01 1.22 2.02
N LEU A 95 2.32 0.87 0.78
CA LEU A 95 1.56 -0.08 -0.03
C LEU A 95 2.17 -1.48 0.12
N PHE A 96 1.44 -2.37 0.74
CA PHE A 96 1.78 -3.79 0.84
C PHE A 96 1.15 -4.56 -0.32
N VAL A 97 1.97 -5.25 -1.09
CA VAL A 97 1.53 -6.03 -2.25
C VAL A 97 1.78 -7.52 -1.99
N PRO A 98 0.73 -8.34 -1.89
CA PRO A 98 0.89 -9.79 -1.72
C PRO A 98 1.56 -10.42 -2.93
N THR A 99 2.59 -11.25 -2.73
CA THR A 99 3.29 -11.94 -3.83
C THR A 99 2.45 -13.05 -4.48
N HIS A 100 1.43 -13.55 -3.78
CA HIS A 100 0.51 -14.60 -4.28
C HIS A 100 -0.90 -14.07 -4.55
N GLY A 101 -1.07 -12.75 -4.59
CA GLY A 101 -2.34 -12.08 -4.89
C GLY A 101 -2.34 -11.42 -6.26
N SER A 102 -3.50 -10.91 -6.66
CA SER A 102 -3.58 -10.03 -7.82
C SER A 102 -3.35 -8.58 -7.37
N GLY A 103 -2.32 -7.94 -7.92
CA GLY A 103 -2.18 -6.49 -7.84
C GLY A 103 -3.25 -5.79 -8.68
N PHE A 104 -3.29 -4.47 -8.60
CA PHE A 104 -4.21 -3.65 -9.42
C PHE A 104 -3.51 -3.00 -10.64
N ILE A 105 -2.26 -3.40 -10.92
CA ILE A 105 -1.53 -3.00 -12.13
C ILE A 105 -1.27 -4.26 -12.96
N GLU A 106 -1.65 -4.22 -14.23
CA GLU A 106 -1.36 -5.28 -15.19
C GLU A 106 0.14 -5.29 -15.54
N PRO A 107 0.89 -6.33 -15.21
CA PRO A 107 2.35 -6.32 -15.40
C PRO A 107 2.79 -6.21 -16.87
N ALA A 108 1.97 -6.66 -17.80
CA ALA A 108 2.29 -6.62 -19.23
C ALA A 108 2.15 -5.22 -19.82
N THR A 109 1.17 -4.44 -19.37
CA THR A 109 0.78 -3.17 -19.99
C THR A 109 0.95 -1.95 -19.11
N GLY A 110 1.07 -2.12 -17.79
CA GLY A 110 1.03 -1.03 -16.81
C GLY A 110 -0.36 -0.46 -16.57
N ALA A 111 -1.39 -1.02 -17.20
CA ALA A 111 -2.76 -0.54 -17.06
C ALA A 111 -3.29 -0.83 -15.64
N SER A 112 -3.99 0.15 -15.07
CA SER A 112 -4.67 -0.02 -13.80
C SER A 112 -6.00 -0.74 -13.97
N ASN A 113 -6.24 -1.76 -13.15
CA ASN A 113 -7.53 -2.43 -13.01
C ASN A 113 -8.23 -2.08 -11.69
N LEU A 114 -7.81 -1.00 -11.02
CA LEU A 114 -8.36 -0.54 -9.75
C LEU A 114 -9.82 -0.09 -9.94
N ARG A 115 -10.76 -0.88 -9.41
CA ARG A 115 -12.21 -0.67 -9.56
C ARG A 115 -12.94 -0.64 -8.23
N ARG A 116 -12.44 -1.36 -7.22
CA ARG A 116 -13.08 -1.50 -5.92
C ARG A 116 -12.05 -1.28 -4.82
N ILE A 117 -12.33 -0.29 -3.97
CA ILE A 117 -11.48 0.08 -2.83
C ILE A 117 -12.31 -0.04 -1.57
N LEU A 118 -11.86 -0.86 -0.63
CA LEU A 118 -12.47 -1.02 0.69
C LEU A 118 -11.72 -0.14 1.69
N ILE A 119 -12.46 0.65 2.46
CA ILE A 119 -11.90 1.59 3.43
C ILE A 119 -12.58 1.36 4.78
N PRO A 120 -11.98 0.61 5.69
CA PRO A 120 -12.44 0.57 7.07
C PRO A 120 -12.33 1.94 7.72
N VAL A 121 -13.41 2.40 8.33
CA VAL A 121 -13.49 3.74 8.91
C VAL A 121 -13.95 3.68 10.35
N ASP A 122 -13.30 4.49 11.20
CA ASP A 122 -13.68 4.71 12.59
C ASP A 122 -13.29 6.14 13.02
N HIS A 123 -13.65 6.52 14.23
CA HIS A 123 -13.26 7.80 14.83
C HIS A 123 -11.76 7.85 15.14
N ARG A 124 -11.15 6.71 15.46
CA ARG A 124 -9.71 6.57 15.77
C ARG A 124 -9.17 5.26 15.20
N PRO A 125 -8.10 5.34 14.37
CA PRO A 125 -7.56 6.57 13.77
C PRO A 125 -8.56 7.22 12.81
N ASN A 126 -8.47 8.55 12.64
CA ASN A 126 -9.33 9.27 11.70
C ASN A 126 -9.00 8.83 10.27
N ALA A 127 -10.03 8.39 9.55
CA ALA A 127 -9.85 7.84 8.20
C ALA A 127 -9.79 8.92 7.09
N GLN A 128 -9.89 10.22 7.42
CA GLN A 128 -9.93 11.27 6.40
C GLN A 128 -8.67 11.29 5.53
N ALA A 129 -7.49 11.19 6.14
CA ALA A 129 -6.23 11.12 5.38
C ALA A 129 -6.19 9.89 4.44
N ALA A 130 -6.66 8.73 4.92
CA ALA A 130 -6.74 7.53 4.10
C ALA A 130 -7.69 7.69 2.90
N LEU A 131 -8.79 8.41 3.07
CA LEU A 131 -9.72 8.76 1.98
C LEU A 131 -9.05 9.67 0.93
N GLU A 132 -8.34 10.69 1.38
CA GLU A 132 -7.66 11.63 0.50
C GLU A 132 -6.54 10.96 -0.29
N GLU A 133 -5.71 10.15 0.37
CA GLU A 133 -4.61 9.43 -0.28
C GLU A 133 -5.12 8.40 -1.29
N CYS A 134 -6.17 7.65 -0.98
CA CYS A 134 -6.74 6.72 -1.95
C CYS A 134 -7.41 7.44 -3.14
N TYR A 135 -7.98 8.63 -2.92
CA TYR A 135 -8.48 9.48 -3.98
C TYR A 135 -7.34 9.93 -4.92
N PHE A 136 -6.23 10.45 -4.38
CA PHE A 136 -5.08 10.85 -5.17
C PHE A 136 -4.43 9.68 -5.91
N LEU A 137 -4.33 8.51 -5.26
CA LEU A 137 -3.84 7.29 -5.92
C LEU A 137 -4.72 6.91 -7.12
N ALA A 138 -6.03 6.91 -6.95
CA ALA A 138 -6.96 6.55 -8.04
C ALA A 138 -6.93 7.57 -9.19
N ILE A 139 -6.76 8.87 -8.91
CA ILE A 139 -6.53 9.92 -9.92
C ILE A 139 -5.21 9.66 -10.65
N GLY A 140 -4.11 9.46 -9.92
CA GLY A 140 -2.78 9.23 -10.50
C GLY A 140 -2.74 7.98 -11.39
N LEU A 141 -3.55 6.97 -11.08
CA LEU A 141 -3.72 5.76 -11.90
C LEU A 141 -4.73 5.92 -13.05
N ASN A 142 -5.29 7.11 -13.23
CA ASN A 142 -6.30 7.41 -14.25
C ASN A 142 -7.50 6.44 -14.22
N SER A 143 -7.94 6.08 -13.01
CA SER A 143 -9.03 5.12 -12.81
C SER A 143 -10.38 5.79 -13.08
N GLN A 144 -10.98 5.53 -14.25
CA GLN A 144 -12.19 6.20 -14.74
C GLN A 144 -13.45 5.85 -13.93
N THR A 145 -13.54 4.62 -13.44
CA THR A 145 -14.68 4.14 -12.64
C THR A 145 -14.19 3.41 -11.42
N VAL A 146 -14.48 3.94 -10.24
CA VAL A 146 -14.11 3.33 -8.96
C VAL A 146 -15.32 3.28 -8.04
N GLN A 147 -15.48 2.17 -7.35
CA GLN A 147 -16.40 1.99 -6.24
C GLN A 147 -15.62 1.99 -4.94
N PHE A 148 -15.89 2.96 -4.10
CA PHE A 148 -15.35 3.04 -2.75
C PHE A 148 -16.39 2.52 -1.78
N ARG A 149 -15.99 1.62 -0.89
CA ARG A 149 -16.85 1.12 0.18
C ARG A 149 -16.25 1.47 1.52
N LEU A 150 -16.98 2.31 2.26
CA LEU A 150 -16.68 2.66 3.63
C LEU A 150 -17.27 1.59 4.55
N LEU A 151 -16.42 0.89 5.29
CA LEU A 151 -16.83 -0.17 6.21
C LEU A 151 -16.71 0.33 7.65
N HIS A 152 -17.83 0.42 8.36
CA HIS A 152 -17.85 0.82 9.77
C HIS A 152 -18.42 -0.30 10.64
N MET A 153 -17.73 -0.60 11.73
CA MET A 153 -18.18 -1.55 12.74
C MET A 153 -18.98 -0.79 13.80
N GLY A 154 -20.28 -0.68 13.56
CA GLY A 154 -21.17 0.06 14.43
C GLY A 154 -22.53 0.34 13.79
N THR A 155 -23.16 1.39 14.29
CA THR A 155 -24.45 1.87 13.80
C THR A 155 -24.28 3.15 13.01
N GLU A 156 -25.32 3.55 12.27
CA GLU A 156 -25.33 4.80 11.51
C GLU A 156 -25.06 6.05 12.40
N LYS A 157 -25.54 6.03 13.63
CA LYS A 157 -25.29 7.13 14.59
C LYS A 157 -23.83 7.22 15.05
N GLY A 158 -23.10 6.10 15.01
CA GLY A 158 -21.69 6.03 15.35
C GLY A 158 -20.77 6.18 14.14
N PHE A 159 -21.30 6.43 12.94
CA PHE A 159 -20.49 6.60 11.75
C PHE A 159 -19.69 7.92 11.82
N PRO A 160 -18.36 7.91 11.54
CA PRO A 160 -17.55 9.12 11.59
C PRO A 160 -17.97 10.12 10.51
N THR A 161 -17.86 11.40 10.81
CA THR A 161 -18.06 12.45 9.81
C THR A 161 -16.86 12.51 8.88
N LEU A 162 -17.08 12.26 7.58
CA LEU A 162 -16.04 12.20 6.56
C LEU A 162 -16.43 13.07 5.36
N TYR A 163 -15.46 13.76 4.80
CA TYR A 163 -15.61 14.46 3.53
C TYR A 163 -15.28 13.48 2.39
N LEU A 164 -16.26 13.24 1.53
CA LEU A 164 -16.12 12.33 0.39
C LEU A 164 -15.80 13.13 -0.87
N PRO A 165 -14.61 12.98 -1.47
CA PRO A 165 -14.24 13.67 -2.69
C PRO A 165 -15.16 13.26 -3.86
N HIS A 166 -15.52 14.23 -4.69
CA HIS A 166 -16.36 13.99 -5.86
C HIS A 166 -15.50 13.84 -7.13
N HIS A 167 -15.78 12.79 -7.89
CA HIS A 167 -15.21 12.59 -9.23
C HIS A 167 -16.26 11.92 -10.14
N PRO A 168 -16.44 12.38 -11.40
CA PRO A 168 -17.36 11.74 -12.34
C PRO A 168 -17.02 10.25 -12.53
N GLY A 169 -18.04 9.40 -12.45
CA GLY A 169 -17.87 7.95 -12.59
C GLY A 169 -17.47 7.19 -11.31
N TRP A 170 -17.19 7.87 -10.23
CA TRP A 170 -16.88 7.24 -8.95
C TRP A 170 -18.12 7.15 -8.05
N LYS A 171 -18.20 6.08 -7.26
CA LYS A 171 -19.32 5.82 -6.38
C LYS A 171 -18.84 5.53 -4.97
N TRP A 172 -19.50 6.13 -4.00
CA TRP A 172 -19.30 5.87 -2.57
C TRP A 172 -20.46 5.06 -2.04
N ASP A 173 -20.15 4.03 -1.28
CA ASP A 173 -21.08 3.11 -0.65
C ASP A 173 -20.68 2.90 0.81
N THR A 174 -21.63 2.77 1.71
CA THR A 174 -21.40 2.56 3.13
C THR A 174 -21.92 1.20 3.55
N ARG A 175 -21.07 0.45 4.26
CA ARG A 175 -21.41 -0.84 4.85
C ARG A 175 -21.26 -0.77 6.35
N LEU A 176 -22.36 -1.06 7.07
CA LEU A 176 -22.35 -1.19 8.53
C LEU A 176 -22.31 -2.66 8.90
N MET A 177 -21.42 -3.03 9.80
CA MET A 177 -21.29 -4.39 10.33
C MET A 177 -21.17 -4.33 11.85
N ALA A 178 -21.45 -5.45 12.51
CA ALA A 178 -21.24 -5.63 13.94
C ALA A 178 -20.19 -6.73 14.15
N GLY A 179 -19.43 -6.65 15.23
CA GLY A 179 -18.48 -7.68 15.63
C GLY A 179 -17.02 -7.22 15.62
N ASP A 180 -16.09 -8.17 15.54
CA ASP A 180 -14.64 -7.91 15.51
C ASP A 180 -14.27 -7.18 14.20
N PRO A 181 -13.51 -6.09 14.27
CA PRO A 181 -13.11 -5.32 13.08
C PRO A 181 -12.36 -6.15 12.05
N VAL A 182 -11.42 -7.00 12.47
CA VAL A 182 -10.63 -7.82 11.55
C VAL A 182 -11.50 -8.83 10.83
N GLU A 183 -12.34 -9.54 11.55
CA GLU A 183 -13.26 -10.53 10.97
C GLU A 183 -14.22 -9.87 9.98
N SER A 184 -14.73 -8.69 10.31
CA SER A 184 -15.62 -7.92 9.44
C SER A 184 -14.92 -7.46 8.16
N ILE A 185 -13.68 -6.95 8.27
CA ILE A 185 -12.88 -6.54 7.11
C ILE A 185 -12.56 -7.74 6.22
N LEU A 186 -12.15 -8.86 6.80
CA LEU A 186 -11.82 -10.07 6.05
C LEU A 186 -13.04 -10.67 5.36
N LYS A 187 -14.18 -10.68 6.03
CA LYS A 187 -15.46 -11.13 5.46
C LYS A 187 -15.85 -10.25 4.28
N GLU A 188 -15.83 -8.92 4.45
CA GLU A 188 -16.18 -7.98 3.39
C GLU A 188 -15.20 -8.06 2.21
N ALA A 189 -13.90 -8.24 2.48
CA ALA A 189 -12.89 -8.44 1.45
C ALA A 189 -13.12 -9.73 0.65
N ALA A 190 -13.55 -10.80 1.30
CA ALA A 190 -13.90 -12.07 0.62
C ALA A 190 -15.17 -11.92 -0.24
N ASP A 191 -16.23 -11.32 0.31
CA ASP A 191 -17.54 -11.19 -0.34
C ASP A 191 -17.51 -10.19 -1.50
N TRP A 192 -16.79 -9.07 -1.35
CA TRP A 192 -16.79 -7.99 -2.33
C TRP A 192 -15.57 -7.98 -3.25
N SER A 193 -14.49 -8.70 -2.90
CA SER A 193 -13.25 -8.84 -3.67
C SER A 193 -12.65 -7.47 -4.10
N PRO A 194 -12.29 -6.56 -3.18
CA PRO A 194 -11.64 -5.31 -3.52
C PRO A 194 -10.23 -5.57 -4.07
N GLN A 195 -9.73 -4.69 -4.94
CA GLN A 195 -8.34 -4.72 -5.40
C GLN A 195 -7.40 -4.04 -4.40
N LEU A 196 -7.94 -3.13 -3.59
CA LEU A 196 -7.19 -2.38 -2.59
C LEU A 196 -8.02 -2.22 -1.31
N ILE A 197 -7.38 -2.45 -0.17
CA ILE A 197 -7.89 -2.03 1.14
C ILE A 197 -7.04 -0.85 1.59
N VAL A 198 -7.66 0.25 2.00
CA VAL A 198 -6.95 1.43 2.52
C VAL A 198 -7.27 1.58 3.99
N MET A 199 -6.25 1.58 4.82
CA MET A 199 -6.38 1.60 6.28
C MET A 199 -5.66 2.80 6.87
N ALA A 200 -6.39 3.64 7.61
CA ALA A 200 -5.77 4.63 8.48
C ALA A 200 -5.05 3.91 9.63
N THR A 201 -3.87 4.38 9.96
CA THR A 201 -3.07 3.88 11.09
C THR A 201 -2.69 5.01 12.04
N GLU A 202 -2.53 4.72 13.32
CA GLU A 202 -2.09 5.74 14.29
C GLU A 202 -0.66 6.19 13.96
N GLY A 203 -0.49 7.52 13.78
CA GLY A 203 0.76 8.14 13.31
C GLY A 203 1.77 8.52 14.41
N HIS A 204 1.64 8.00 15.64
CA HIS A 204 2.48 8.42 16.78
C HIS A 204 3.85 7.73 16.81
N ARG A 205 4.79 8.34 17.56
CA ARG A 205 6.16 7.81 17.82
C ARG A 205 6.17 6.38 18.38
N ASP A 206 5.05 5.93 18.96
CA ASP A 206 4.83 4.57 19.47
C ASP A 206 4.13 3.65 18.44
N PHE A 207 4.15 4.02 17.17
CA PHE A 207 3.67 3.20 16.04
C PHE A 207 4.27 1.78 16.04
N LEU A 208 5.40 1.61 16.71
CA LEU A 208 6.06 0.31 16.92
C LEU A 208 5.19 -0.69 17.68
N ASP A 209 4.45 -0.24 18.68
CA ASP A 209 3.55 -1.10 19.47
C ASP A 209 2.15 -1.16 18.87
N ALA A 210 1.71 -0.11 18.17
CA ALA A 210 0.38 -0.02 17.59
C ALA A 210 0.12 -0.99 16.42
N LEU A 211 1.15 -1.39 15.66
CA LEU A 211 0.98 -2.40 14.60
C LEU A 211 1.07 -3.84 15.10
N ARG A 212 1.80 -4.09 16.19
CA ARG A 212 1.94 -5.44 16.74
C ARG A 212 0.61 -5.90 17.35
N GLY A 213 -0.04 -6.88 16.70
CA GLY A 213 -1.38 -7.31 17.06
C GLY A 213 -2.50 -6.37 16.61
N SER A 214 -2.17 -5.29 15.87
CA SER A 214 -3.15 -4.33 15.38
C SER A 214 -4.11 -4.93 14.34
N THR A 215 -5.22 -4.25 14.13
CA THR A 215 -6.17 -4.57 13.06
C THR A 215 -5.47 -4.63 11.70
N THR A 216 -4.60 -3.66 11.40
CA THR A 216 -3.86 -3.59 10.13
C THR A 216 -2.93 -4.80 9.94
N GLU A 217 -2.16 -5.18 10.95
CA GLU A 217 -1.27 -6.36 10.87
C GLU A 217 -2.07 -7.65 10.63
N ARG A 218 -3.17 -7.84 11.38
CA ARG A 218 -4.02 -9.01 11.24
C ARG A 218 -4.68 -9.09 9.85
N VAL A 219 -5.12 -7.95 9.30
CA VAL A 219 -5.67 -7.85 7.95
C VAL A 219 -4.60 -8.18 6.91
N LEU A 220 -3.41 -7.56 6.99
CA LEU A 220 -2.28 -7.80 6.08
C LEU A 220 -1.91 -9.29 5.96
N ARG A 221 -2.00 -10.04 7.05
CA ARG A 221 -1.68 -11.48 7.06
C ARG A 221 -2.69 -12.35 6.34
N ALA A 222 -3.92 -11.89 6.20
CA ALA A 222 -5.04 -12.71 5.76
C ALA A 222 -5.62 -12.33 4.38
N VAL A 223 -5.48 -11.06 3.95
CA VAL A 223 -6.06 -10.61 2.68
C VAL A 223 -5.17 -10.95 1.49
N ARG A 224 -5.80 -11.17 0.33
CA ARG A 224 -5.13 -11.48 -0.93
C ARG A 224 -4.99 -10.27 -1.87
N CYS A 225 -5.57 -9.13 -1.53
CA CYS A 225 -5.43 -7.88 -2.28
C CYS A 225 -4.35 -6.98 -1.67
N ALA A 226 -3.97 -5.94 -2.38
CA ALA A 226 -3.07 -4.93 -1.86
C ALA A 226 -3.68 -4.19 -0.66
N VAL A 227 -2.83 -3.74 0.27
CA VAL A 227 -3.24 -2.92 1.41
C VAL A 227 -2.37 -1.66 1.45
N LEU A 228 -3.02 -0.50 1.47
CA LEU A 228 -2.39 0.79 1.69
C LEU A 228 -2.59 1.20 3.14
N ALA A 229 -1.51 1.27 3.90
CA ALA A 229 -1.50 1.80 5.26
C ALA A 229 -1.14 3.30 5.21
N VAL A 230 -2.04 4.14 5.70
CA VAL A 230 -1.89 5.60 5.69
C VAL A 230 -1.79 6.09 7.12
N PRO A 231 -0.65 6.69 7.53
CA PRO A 231 -0.54 7.32 8.85
C PRO A 231 -1.57 8.44 9.00
N ALA A 232 -2.41 8.38 10.04
CA ALA A 232 -3.32 9.47 10.33
C ALA A 232 -2.51 10.70 10.74
N THR A 233 -2.85 11.84 10.15
CA THR A 233 -2.36 13.15 10.63
C THR A 233 -3.01 13.45 11.97
N SER A 234 -2.20 13.81 12.95
CA SER A 234 -2.61 14.21 14.31
C SER A 234 -3.46 15.46 14.29
#